data_2c4e19bf96d8af5d16e8e8f5d41a641d
#
_entry.id   2c4e19bf96d8af5d16e8e8f5d41a641d
#
_cell.length_a   1.000
_cell.length_b   1.000
_cell.length_c   1.000
_cell.angle_alpha   90.00
_cell.angle_beta   90.00
_cell.angle_gamma   90.00
#
_symmetry.space_group_name_H-M   'P 1'
#
loop_
_entity.id
_entity.type
_entity.pdbx_description
1 polymer ?
#
loop_
_entity_poly.entity_id
_entity_poly.type
_entity_poly.pdbx_seq_one_letter_code
_entity_poly.pdbx_strand_id
1 'polypeptide(L)' 'MATDEERRKQHRHRHKQRVVRGIPDELVADFDAATHAVGSDRSNITRQLWEWFAGRPGAELPTRPEPAPM' A
#
# COMPACT_ATOMS: atom_id res chain seq x y z
N MET A 1 -9.74 -32.07 6.30
CA MET A 1 -10.78 -31.16 5.85
C MET A 1 -10.54 -29.78 6.43
N ALA A 2 -10.59 -28.78 5.58
CA ALA A 2 -10.39 -27.42 6.06
C ALA A 2 -11.55 -26.98 6.96
N THR A 3 -11.23 -26.33 8.05
CA THR A 3 -12.25 -25.79 8.94
C THR A 3 -12.87 -24.54 8.33
N ASP A 4 -14.02 -24.15 8.83
CA ASP A 4 -14.64 -22.90 8.41
C ASP A 4 -13.71 -21.73 8.68
N GLU A 5 -12.96 -21.82 9.76
CA GLU A 5 -12.02 -20.80 10.14
C GLU A 5 -10.91 -20.65 9.09
N GLU A 6 -10.39 -21.76 8.62
CA GLU A 6 -9.36 -21.71 7.60
C GLU A 6 -9.87 -21.14 6.30
N ARG A 7 -11.10 -21.51 5.94
CA ARG A 7 -11.71 -20.95 4.73
C ARG A 7 -11.91 -19.47 4.84
N ARG A 8 -12.31 -18.98 6.02
CA ARG A 8 -12.47 -17.54 6.22
C ARG A 8 -11.15 -16.82 6.14
N LYS A 9 -10.08 -17.43 6.64
CA LYS A 9 -8.76 -16.85 6.52
C LYS A 9 -8.35 -16.72 5.07
N GLN A 10 -8.61 -17.73 4.28
CA GLN A 10 -8.29 -17.68 2.85
C GLN A 10 -9.06 -16.60 2.15
N HIS A 11 -10.32 -16.41 2.49
CA HIS A 11 -11.12 -15.35 1.90
C HIS A 11 -10.60 -13.97 2.25
N ARG A 12 -10.17 -13.78 3.49
CA ARG A 12 -9.68 -12.48 3.92
C ARG A 12 -8.30 -12.17 3.40
N HIS A 13 -7.53 -13.21 3.12
CA HIS A 13 -6.14 -13.03 2.70
C HIS A 13 -5.96 -13.59 1.29
N ARG A 14 -6.66 -12.95 0.37
CA ARG A 14 -6.54 -13.33 -1.04
C ARG A 14 -5.14 -13.13 -1.57
N HIS A 15 -4.42 -12.22 -0.97
CA HIS A 15 -3.07 -11.89 -1.37
C HIS A 15 -2.14 -12.11 -0.20
N LYS A 16 -0.96 -12.62 -0.48
CA LYS A 16 0.05 -12.78 0.55
C LYS A 16 0.51 -11.42 1.02
N GLN A 17 0.77 -11.33 2.31
CA GLN A 17 1.38 -10.12 2.84
C GLN A 17 2.82 -10.02 2.35
N ARG A 18 3.23 -8.81 2.07
CA ARG A 18 4.59 -8.53 1.64
C ARG A 18 5.26 -7.62 2.64
N VAL A 19 6.50 -7.91 2.94
CA VAL A 19 7.30 -7.09 3.85
C VAL A 19 8.41 -6.45 3.05
N VAL A 20 8.47 -5.13 3.12
CA VAL A 20 9.55 -4.36 2.49
C VAL A 20 10.52 -3.98 3.58
N ARG A 21 11.79 -4.30 3.39
CA ARG A 21 12.81 -4.10 4.40
C ARG A 21 13.76 -2.98 4.03
N GLY A 22 14.47 -2.50 5.04
CA GLY A 22 15.50 -1.48 4.80
C GLY A 22 14.97 -0.09 4.60
N ILE A 23 13.76 0.18 5.07
CA ILE A 23 13.17 1.50 4.95
C ILE A 23 13.31 2.24 6.28
N PRO A 24 13.93 3.42 6.29
CA PRO A 24 14.07 4.20 7.52
C PRO A 24 12.71 4.53 8.14
N ASP A 25 12.64 4.52 9.47
CA ASP A 25 11.40 4.81 10.18
C ASP A 25 10.84 6.18 9.83
N GLU A 26 11.68 7.17 9.70
CA GLU A 26 11.23 8.53 9.36
C GLU A 26 10.59 8.57 7.97
N LEU A 27 11.10 7.78 7.03
CA LEU A 27 10.50 7.72 5.70
C LEU A 27 9.13 7.05 5.76
N VAL A 28 8.99 6.02 6.58
CA VAL A 28 7.70 5.36 6.77
C VAL A 28 6.69 6.35 7.36
N ALA A 29 7.10 7.12 8.36
CA ALA A 29 6.23 8.12 8.97
C ALA A 29 5.81 9.19 7.95
N ASP A 30 6.75 9.66 7.16
CA ASP A 30 6.47 10.66 6.13
C ASP A 30 5.52 10.11 5.07
N PHE A 31 5.74 8.86 4.68
CA PHE A 31 4.88 8.21 3.71
C PHE A 31 3.46 8.06 4.24
N ASP A 32 3.32 7.61 5.48
CA ASP A 32 2.00 7.46 6.09
C ASP A 32 1.27 8.79 6.17
N ALA A 33 1.96 9.84 6.58
CA ALA A 33 1.37 11.18 6.64
C ALA A 33 0.92 11.63 5.25
N ALA A 34 1.74 11.38 4.24
CA ALA A 34 1.40 11.76 2.87
C ALA A 34 0.19 10.99 2.35
N THR A 35 0.09 9.69 2.66
CA THR A 35 -1.05 8.90 2.21
C THR A 35 -2.34 9.39 2.85
N HIS A 36 -2.30 9.76 4.12
CA HIS A 36 -3.48 10.28 4.79
C HIS A 36 -3.86 11.65 4.24
N ALA A 37 -2.88 12.46 3.86
CA ALA A 37 -3.15 13.79 3.30
C ALA A 37 -3.96 13.72 2.00
N VAL A 38 -3.83 12.63 1.25
CA VAL A 38 -4.62 12.45 0.03
C VAL A 38 -5.85 11.57 0.26
N GLY A 39 -6.20 11.31 1.53
CA GLY A 39 -7.39 10.54 1.85
C GLY A 39 -7.26 9.05 1.58
N SER A 40 -6.05 8.53 1.63
CA SER A 40 -5.79 7.13 1.36
C SER A 40 -5.04 6.48 2.52
N ASP A 41 -4.38 5.38 2.26
CA ASP A 41 -3.60 4.69 3.27
C ASP A 41 -2.37 4.04 2.64
N ARG A 42 -1.50 3.51 3.50
CA ARG A 42 -0.24 2.91 3.07
C ARG A 42 -0.45 1.82 2.03
N SER A 43 -1.39 0.93 2.28
CA SER A 43 -1.59 -0.22 1.40
C SER A 43 -2.07 0.19 0.02
N ASN A 44 -3.02 1.11 -0.05
CA ASN A 44 -3.56 1.57 -1.33
C ASN A 44 -2.51 2.29 -2.16
N ILE A 45 -1.76 3.19 -1.55
CA ILE A 45 -0.74 3.95 -2.28
C ILE A 45 0.38 3.02 -2.72
N THR A 46 0.80 2.11 -1.84
CA THR A 46 1.85 1.16 -2.20
C THR A 46 1.42 0.30 -3.40
N ARG A 47 0.18 -0.19 -3.37
CA ARG A 47 -0.31 -1.00 -4.48
C ARG A 47 -0.35 -0.20 -5.78
N GLN A 48 -0.80 1.04 -5.73
CA GLN A 48 -0.85 1.90 -6.91
C GLN A 48 0.53 2.13 -7.49
N LEU A 49 1.51 2.37 -6.63
CA LEU A 49 2.89 2.57 -7.07
C LEU A 49 3.46 1.31 -7.72
N TRP A 50 3.17 0.17 -7.13
CA TRP A 50 3.65 -1.09 -7.68
C TRP A 50 3.01 -1.39 -9.02
N GLU A 51 1.70 -1.15 -9.15
CA GLU A 51 1.01 -1.35 -10.41
C GLU A 51 1.56 -0.43 -11.50
N TRP A 52 1.78 0.82 -11.14
CA TRP A 52 2.34 1.79 -12.08
C TRP A 52 3.75 1.39 -12.50
N PHE A 53 4.59 1.06 -11.55
CA PHE A 53 5.98 0.70 -11.86
C PHE A 53 6.07 -0.58 -12.67
N ALA A 54 5.16 -1.52 -12.42
CA ALA A 54 5.12 -2.77 -13.16
C ALA A 54 4.51 -2.62 -14.56
N GLY A 55 3.98 -1.45 -14.87
CA GLY A 55 3.40 -1.19 -16.20
C GLY A 55 2.05 -1.84 -16.42
N ARG A 56 1.28 -2.02 -15.35
CA ARG A 56 -0.05 -2.62 -15.49
C ARG A 56 -0.97 -1.73 -16.30
N PRO A 57 -1.81 -2.33 -17.20
CA PRO A 57 -2.76 -1.53 -17.97
C PRO A 57 -3.71 -0.77 -17.06
N GLY A 58 -3.91 0.50 -17.35
CA GLY A 58 -4.80 1.34 -16.57
C GLY A 58 -4.24 1.84 -15.27
N ALA A 59 -3.01 1.46 -14.93
CA ALA A 59 -2.39 1.92 -13.70
C ALA A 59 -1.96 3.38 -13.83
N GLU A 60 -2.19 4.15 -12.78
CA GLU A 60 -1.82 5.55 -12.75
C GLU A 60 -0.98 5.84 -11.52
N LEU A 61 -0.05 6.77 -11.68
CA LEU A 61 0.75 7.21 -10.56
C LEU A 61 -0.15 7.98 -9.60
N PRO A 62 -0.16 7.64 -8.30
CA PRO A 62 -1.00 8.37 -7.37
C PRO A 62 -0.56 9.83 -7.24
N THR A 63 -1.54 10.70 -7.04
CA THR A 63 -1.26 12.12 -6.87
C THR A 63 -0.56 12.35 -5.54
N ARG A 64 0.58 13.01 -5.61
CA ARG A 64 1.33 13.30 -4.40
C ARG A 64 0.75 14.55 -3.74
N PRO A 65 0.64 14.56 -2.40
CA PRO A 65 0.19 15.77 -1.73
C PRO A 65 1.23 16.89 -1.88
N GLU A 66 0.79 18.12 -1.75
CA GLU A 66 1.72 19.23 -1.82
C GLU A 66 2.71 19.12 -0.68
N PRO A 67 4.00 19.33 -0.97
CA PRO A 67 4.98 19.33 0.10
C PRO A 67 4.73 20.47 1.07
N ALA A 68 5.02 20.23 2.34
CA ALA A 68 4.87 21.27 3.34
C ALA A 68 5.81 22.43 3.00
N PRO A 69 5.36 23.67 3.24
CA PRO A 69 6.24 24.81 3.03
C PRO A 69 7.43 24.75 3.97
N MET A 70 8.58 25.07 3.45
CA MET A 70 9.80 25.04 4.24
C MET A 70 10.14 26.41 4.79
#